data_f43963977ed4cd3e6129d03a152c97d3
#
_entry.id   f43963977ed4cd3e6129d03a152c97d3
#
_cell.length_a   1.000
_cell.length_b   1.000
_cell.length_c   1.000
_cell.angle_alpha   90.00
_cell.angle_beta   90.00
_cell.angle_gamma   90.00
#
_symmetry.space_group_name_H-M   'P 1'
#
loop_
_entity.id
_entity.type
_entity.pdbx_description
1 polymer ?
#
loop_
_entity_poly.entity_id
_entity_poly.type
_entity_poly.pdbx_seq_one_letter_code
_entity_poly.pdbx_strand_id
1 'polypeptide(L)'
;MRRRDAMAERIAAYPWPRGGVEVRRIAGGYSLLSARTGAPVARLKPLSEGDRVEVLWWRRGAWGPAGPFGANFGIEDALAFIASEPAFWIRA
;
A
#
# COMPACT_ATOMS: atom_id res chain seq x y z
N MET A 1 -3.90 -20.25 -17.64
CA MET A 1 -3.87 -20.32 -16.17
C MET A 1 -3.39 -19.03 -15.59
N ARG A 2 -4.08 -18.51 -14.60
CA ARG A 2 -3.70 -17.26 -13.98
C ARG A 2 -2.58 -17.48 -12.97
N ARG A 3 -1.57 -16.63 -13.04
CA ARG A 3 -0.49 -16.64 -12.08
C ARG A 3 -0.96 -16.01 -10.76
N ARG A 4 -0.59 -16.62 -9.65
CA ARG A 4 -0.88 -16.03 -8.34
C ARG A 4 0.02 -14.81 -8.13
N ASP A 5 -0.55 -13.77 -7.57
CA ASP A 5 0.21 -12.58 -7.21
C ASP A 5 0.55 -12.66 -5.71
N ALA A 6 1.73 -13.20 -5.42
CA ALA A 6 2.14 -13.42 -4.04
C ALA A 6 2.23 -12.13 -3.25
N MET A 7 2.67 -11.03 -3.87
CA MET A 7 2.76 -9.76 -3.16
C MET A 7 1.37 -9.23 -2.82
N ALA A 8 0.42 -9.29 -3.76
CA ALA A 8 -0.94 -8.86 -3.49
C ALA A 8 -1.57 -9.69 -2.38
N GLU A 9 -1.30 -11.00 -2.36
CA GLU A 9 -1.80 -11.87 -1.31
C GLU A 9 -1.22 -11.52 0.06
N ARG A 10 0.07 -11.21 0.11
CA ARG A 10 0.71 -10.79 1.37
C ARG A 10 0.10 -9.49 1.88
N ILE A 11 -0.11 -8.53 0.99
CA ILE A 11 -0.71 -7.26 1.36
C ILE A 11 -2.12 -7.48 1.91
N ALA A 12 -2.93 -8.25 1.21
CA ALA A 12 -4.30 -8.50 1.62
C ALA A 12 -4.39 -9.27 2.94
N ALA A 13 -3.45 -10.17 3.20
CA ALA A 13 -3.45 -11.00 4.39
C ALA A 13 -2.89 -10.29 5.63
N TYR A 14 -2.28 -9.15 5.49
CA TYR A 14 -1.72 -8.41 6.61
C TYR A 14 -2.84 -8.05 7.60
N PRO A 15 -2.58 -8.10 8.92
CA PRO A 15 -3.62 -7.76 9.92
C PRO A 15 -3.84 -6.25 9.99
N TRP A 16 -4.52 -5.70 9.00
CA TRP A 16 -4.75 -4.26 8.89
C TRP A 16 -5.67 -3.75 10.00
N PRO A 17 -5.40 -2.57 10.55
CA PRO A 17 -6.35 -1.93 11.44
C PRO A 17 -7.55 -1.38 10.64
N ARG A 18 -8.57 -0.98 11.35
CA ARG A 18 -9.71 -0.21 10.79
C ARG A 18 -10.45 -0.91 9.65
N GLY A 19 -10.56 -2.23 9.71
CA GLY A 19 -11.40 -2.96 8.78
C GLY A 19 -10.69 -3.51 7.54
N GLY A 20 -9.39 -3.31 7.43
CA GLY A 20 -8.62 -3.90 6.36
C GLY A 20 -8.56 -3.09 5.08
N VAL A 21 -7.88 -3.65 4.08
CA VAL A 21 -7.72 -2.99 2.79
C VAL A 21 -8.12 -3.93 1.66
N GLU A 22 -8.59 -3.33 0.57
CA GLU A 22 -8.77 -3.99 -0.71
C GLU A 22 -7.57 -3.64 -1.58
N VAL A 23 -6.96 -4.64 -2.22
CA VAL A 23 -5.76 -4.46 -3.02
C VAL A 23 -6.12 -4.48 -4.48
N ARG A 24 -5.71 -3.46 -5.23
CA ARG A 24 -5.91 -3.40 -6.68
C ARG A 24 -4.59 -3.22 -7.38
N ARG A 25 -4.30 -4.08 -8.33
CA ARG A 25 -3.10 -3.95 -9.12
C ARG A 25 -3.37 -3.04 -10.31
N ILE A 26 -2.75 -1.86 -10.31
CA ILE A 26 -2.99 -0.83 -11.31
C ILE A 26 -1.65 -0.22 -11.73
N ALA A 27 -1.40 -0.16 -13.04
CA ALA A 27 -0.25 0.55 -13.61
C ALA A 27 1.09 0.17 -12.97
N GLY A 28 1.30 -1.12 -12.75
CA GLY A 28 2.58 -1.62 -12.23
C GLY A 28 2.75 -1.47 -10.73
N GLY A 29 1.69 -1.12 -10.01
CA GLY A 29 1.74 -0.99 -8.56
C GLY A 29 0.50 -1.55 -7.91
N TYR A 30 0.43 -1.43 -6.58
CA TYR A 30 -0.70 -1.94 -5.80
C TYR A 30 -1.34 -0.78 -5.06
N SER A 31 -2.60 -0.49 -5.40
CA SER A 31 -3.36 0.52 -4.68
C SER A 31 -4.13 -0.15 -3.56
N LEU A 32 -3.98 0.37 -2.35
CA LEU A 32 -4.65 -0.13 -1.17
C LEU A 32 -5.79 0.84 -0.85
N LEU A 33 -7.01 0.31 -0.86
CA LEU A 33 -8.20 1.10 -0.57
C LEU A 33 -8.83 0.57 0.70
N SER A 34 -9.42 1.46 1.50
CA SER A 34 -10.14 1.02 2.69
C SER A 34 -11.24 0.05 2.30
N ALA A 35 -11.23 -1.15 2.88
CA ALA A 35 -12.29 -2.12 2.60
C ALA A 35 -13.64 -1.62 3.11
N ARG A 36 -13.64 -0.72 4.09
CA ARG A 36 -14.85 -0.19 4.70
C ARG A 36 -15.44 0.97 3.92
N THR A 37 -14.61 1.87 3.40
CA THR A 37 -15.07 3.11 2.79
C THR A 37 -14.72 3.25 1.31
N GLY A 38 -13.76 2.46 0.81
CA GLY A 38 -13.24 2.60 -0.54
C GLY A 38 -12.24 3.74 -0.70
N ALA A 39 -11.94 4.47 0.37
CA ALA A 39 -11.02 5.59 0.28
C ALA A 39 -9.57 5.12 0.08
N PRO A 40 -8.75 5.89 -0.65
CA PRO A 40 -7.35 5.52 -0.83
C PRO A 40 -6.61 5.51 0.50
N VAL A 41 -5.84 4.44 0.75
CA VAL A 41 -5.00 4.32 1.94
C VAL A 41 -3.54 4.55 1.55
N ALA A 42 -3.02 3.74 0.65
CA ALA A 42 -1.63 3.82 0.23
C ALA A 42 -1.47 3.19 -1.13
N ARG A 43 -0.32 3.41 -1.75
CA ARG A 43 0.06 2.73 -2.98
C ARG A 43 1.46 2.19 -2.80
N LEU A 44 1.67 0.96 -3.22
CA LEU A 44 2.97 0.32 -3.19
C LEU A 44 3.47 0.11 -4.60
N LYS A 45 4.64 0.64 -4.91
CA LYS A 45 5.25 0.49 -6.22
C LYS A 45 6.46 -0.42 -6.10
N PRO A 46 6.41 -1.64 -6.65
CA PRO A 46 7.54 -2.55 -6.56
C PRO A 46 8.78 -1.99 -7.26
N LEU A 47 9.92 -2.18 -6.62
CA LEU A 47 11.19 -1.79 -7.19
C LEU A 47 11.86 -3.04 -7.79
N SER A 48 12.95 -2.83 -8.51
CA SER A 48 13.59 -3.93 -9.22
C SER A 48 14.34 -4.90 -8.32
N GLU A 49 14.51 -4.58 -7.05
CA GLU A 49 15.30 -5.39 -6.13
C GLU A 49 14.44 -6.15 -5.14
N GLY A 50 14.29 -7.45 -5.38
CA GLY A 50 13.63 -8.35 -4.44
C GLY A 50 12.23 -7.93 -4.05
N ASP A 51 11.99 -7.80 -2.76
CA ASP A 51 10.68 -7.42 -2.22
C ASP A 51 10.59 -5.95 -1.82
N ARG A 52 11.47 -5.12 -2.35
CA ARG A 52 11.47 -3.71 -2.00
C ARG A 52 10.39 -2.96 -2.75
N VAL A 53 9.78 -1.99 -2.07
CA VAL A 53 8.70 -1.20 -2.63
C VAL A 53 8.87 0.27 -2.23
N GLU A 54 8.36 1.15 -3.07
CA GLU A 54 8.20 2.55 -2.73
C GLU A 54 6.78 2.73 -2.21
N VAL A 55 6.64 3.45 -1.09
CA VAL A 55 5.33 3.72 -0.49
C VAL A 55 4.86 5.11 -0.90
N LEU A 56 3.64 5.19 -1.42
CA LEU A 56 3.02 6.44 -1.84
C LEU A 56 1.75 6.66 -1.03
N TRP A 57 1.41 7.91 -0.80
CA TRP A 57 0.13 8.24 -0.16
C TRP A 57 -0.70 9.13 -1.06
N TRP A 58 -1.99 9.19 -0.75
CA TRP A 58 -2.93 10.01 -1.53
C TRP A 58 -3.01 11.40 -0.92
N ARG A 59 -2.63 12.41 -1.70
CA ARG A 59 -2.71 13.79 -1.25
C ARG A 59 -3.13 14.67 -2.41
N ARG A 60 -4.08 15.54 -2.16
CA ARG A 60 -4.53 16.55 -3.14
C ARG A 60 -4.95 15.92 -4.48
N GLY A 61 -5.62 14.77 -4.39
CA GLY A 61 -6.12 14.11 -5.59
C GLY A 61 -5.09 13.33 -6.39
N ALA A 62 -3.91 13.08 -5.82
CA ALA A 62 -2.87 12.35 -6.53
C ALA A 62 -2.01 11.50 -5.59
N TRP A 63 -1.40 10.47 -6.15
CA TRP A 63 -0.40 9.67 -5.41
C TRP A 63 0.93 10.40 -5.45
N GLY A 64 1.61 10.45 -4.32
CA GLY A 64 2.93 11.03 -4.20
C GLY A 64 3.74 10.34 -3.12
N PRO A 65 5.06 10.61 -3.06
CA PRO A 65 5.93 9.95 -2.08
C PRO A 65 5.45 10.18 -0.65
N ALA A 66 5.47 9.13 0.15
CA ALA A 66 5.07 9.22 1.54
C ALA A 66 6.24 9.75 2.37
N GLY A 67 6.07 10.97 2.87
CA GLY A 67 7.06 11.61 3.71
C GLY A 67 8.17 12.29 2.92
N PRO A 68 9.01 13.06 3.63
CA PRO A 68 10.01 13.91 2.98
C PRO A 68 11.19 13.14 2.40
N PHE A 69 11.37 11.89 2.76
CA PHE A 69 12.56 11.13 2.36
C PHE A 69 12.28 10.03 1.36
N GLY A 70 11.07 9.94 0.83
CA GLY A 70 10.70 8.87 -0.07
C GLY A 70 10.76 7.53 0.67
N ALA A 71 9.63 6.91 0.89
CA ALA A 71 9.57 5.70 1.69
C ALA A 71 9.87 4.48 0.83
N ASN A 72 11.09 3.97 0.94
CA ASN A 72 11.57 2.78 0.24
C ASN A 72 11.85 1.69 1.28
N PHE A 73 11.08 0.62 1.25
CA PHE A 73 11.12 -0.44 2.26
C PHE A 73 11.10 -1.82 1.65
N GLY A 74 11.55 -2.82 2.41
CA GLY A 74 11.12 -4.18 2.15
C GLY A 74 9.63 -4.29 2.40
N ILE A 75 8.97 -5.26 1.77
CA ILE A 75 7.49 -5.32 1.81
C ILE A 75 6.95 -5.39 3.24
N GLU A 76 7.57 -6.18 4.13
CA GLU A 76 7.06 -6.32 5.50
C GLU A 76 7.14 -5.00 6.27
N ASP A 77 8.26 -4.28 6.12
CA ASP A 77 8.43 -3.00 6.78
C ASP A 77 7.47 -1.94 6.19
N ALA A 78 7.22 -2.01 4.89
CA ALA A 78 6.27 -1.11 4.23
C ALA A 78 4.87 -1.30 4.80
N LEU A 79 4.44 -2.54 4.96
CA LEU A 79 3.11 -2.83 5.50
C LEU A 79 3.00 -2.35 6.95
N ALA A 80 4.04 -2.58 7.75
CA ALA A 80 4.06 -2.11 9.14
C ALA A 80 4.02 -0.58 9.22
N PHE A 81 4.75 0.09 8.35
CA PHE A 81 4.75 1.55 8.29
C PHE A 81 3.35 2.08 7.96
N ILE A 82 2.73 1.53 6.92
CA ILE A 82 1.39 1.96 6.53
C ILE A 82 0.38 1.70 7.64
N ALA A 83 0.45 0.53 8.27
CA ALA A 83 -0.48 0.16 9.33
C ALA A 83 -0.39 1.08 10.53
N SER A 84 0.81 1.56 10.85
CA SER A 84 1.06 2.33 12.07
C SER A 84 0.99 3.84 11.88
N GLU A 85 0.95 4.34 10.64
CA GLU A 85 0.98 5.79 10.39
C GLU A 85 -0.45 6.31 10.18
N PRO A 86 -0.97 7.11 11.12
CA PRO A 86 -2.36 7.59 11.02
C PRO A 86 -2.67 8.39 9.76
N ALA A 87 -1.66 9.03 9.17
CA ALA A 87 -1.87 9.85 7.97
C ALA A 87 -2.45 9.06 6.79
N PHE A 88 -2.15 7.76 6.70
CA PHE A 88 -2.69 6.91 5.63
C PHE A 88 -4.19 6.64 5.82
N TRP A 89 -4.69 6.77 7.04
CA TRP A 89 -6.04 6.33 7.40
C TRP A 89 -7.03 7.45 7.63
N ILE A 90 -6.64 8.68 7.35
CA ILE A 90 -7.48 9.86 7.64
C ILE A 90 -8.87 9.73 7.03
N ARG A 91 -8.97 9.18 5.82
CA ARG A 91 -10.25 9.05 5.12
C ARG A 91 -10.77 7.62 5.05
N ALA A 92 -10.07 6.72 5.66
CA ALA A 92 -10.42 5.30 5.56
C ALA A 92 -11.56 4.87 6.49
#